data_472ca2885620e502b8081b68a43cc5d2
#
_entry.id   472ca2885620e502b8081b68a43cc5d2
#
_cell.length_a   1.000
_cell.length_b   1.000
_cell.length_c   1.000
_cell.angle_alpha   90.00
_cell.angle_beta   90.00
_cell.angle_gamma   90.00
#
_symmetry.space_group_name_H-M   'P 1'
#
loop_
_entity.id
_entity.type
_entity.pdbx_description
1 polymer ?
#
loop_
_entity_poly.entity_id
_entity_poly.type
_entity_poly.pdbx_seq_one_letter_code
_entity_poly.pdbx_strand_id
1 'polypeptide(L)'
;FKHVVNHFVFSWVGASVYSASKTAREEFPDEDVTVRGAVSIGRRLMDPLAELVKIDPKSIGVGQYQHDVDQSKLKKSLDLTVESCVNSVGVDLNTASQHLLTYVSGLGPTLAKNIVEYRRANGAFTSRAQLMKVPRLGASAFQQCAGFLRISGAKNPLDNSAVHPESYKIVETMAHDNKCTVAQLIADASLRKSIDLKRYVTESVGMPTLTDIMKELEKPGRDPREQIEEFEFAAGIESINDLSVGMVLPGIV
;
A
#
# COMPACT_ATOMS: atom_id res chain seq x y z
N PHE A 1 9.59 -23.11 -29.54
CA PHE A 1 9.31 -22.19 -28.41
C PHE A 1 8.08 -22.73 -27.67
N LYS A 2 8.27 -23.41 -26.52
CA LYS A 2 7.18 -23.72 -25.58
C LYS A 2 6.89 -22.42 -24.84
N HIS A 3 5.79 -21.75 -25.17
CA HIS A 3 5.27 -20.68 -24.33
C HIS A 3 4.73 -21.33 -23.05
N VAL A 4 5.42 -21.15 -21.95
CA VAL A 4 4.87 -21.45 -20.63
C VAL A 4 3.85 -20.33 -20.36
N VAL A 5 2.57 -20.66 -20.42
CA VAL A 5 1.51 -19.74 -20.03
C VAL A 5 1.27 -19.98 -18.55
N ASN A 6 1.75 -19.06 -17.72
CA ASN A 6 1.45 -19.09 -16.29
C ASN A 6 -0.02 -18.68 -16.10
N HIS A 7 -0.80 -19.56 -15.51
CA HIS A 7 -2.20 -19.29 -15.17
C HIS A 7 -2.26 -18.89 -13.70
N PHE A 8 -2.77 -17.69 -13.45
CA PHE A 8 -3.02 -17.22 -12.08
C PHE A 8 -4.53 -17.22 -11.83
N VAL A 9 -4.95 -17.80 -10.71
CA VAL A 9 -6.35 -17.79 -10.28
C VAL A 9 -6.55 -16.61 -9.33
N PHE A 10 -7.33 -15.64 -9.74
CA PHE A 10 -7.66 -14.47 -8.91
C PHE A 10 -9.13 -14.48 -8.50
N SER A 11 -9.37 -14.02 -7.27
CA SER A 11 -10.73 -13.79 -6.80
C SER A 11 -11.43 -12.70 -7.63
N TRP A 12 -12.57 -13.04 -8.21
CA TRP A 12 -13.46 -12.13 -8.91
C TRP A 12 -14.50 -11.47 -8.01
N VAL A 13 -14.47 -11.77 -6.70
CA VAL A 13 -15.40 -11.23 -5.71
C VAL A 13 -15.45 -9.71 -5.79
N GLY A 14 -16.66 -9.15 -5.89
CA GLY A 14 -16.88 -7.72 -6.02
C GLY A 14 -16.55 -7.10 -7.39
N ALA A 15 -16.05 -7.85 -8.39
CA ALA A 15 -15.80 -7.29 -9.72
C ALA A 15 -17.08 -6.79 -10.40
N SER A 16 -18.20 -7.48 -10.21
CA SER A 16 -19.52 -7.05 -10.69
C SER A 16 -19.99 -5.76 -10.00
N VAL A 17 -19.72 -5.62 -8.69
CA VAL A 17 -20.03 -4.40 -7.93
C VAL A 17 -19.23 -3.22 -8.46
N TYR A 18 -17.93 -3.41 -8.66
CA TYR A 18 -17.06 -2.39 -9.25
C TYR A 18 -17.51 -2.01 -10.66
N SER A 19 -17.69 -2.98 -11.56
CA SER A 19 -17.99 -2.70 -12.97
C SER A 19 -19.26 -1.88 -13.18
N ALA A 20 -20.26 -2.03 -12.31
CA ALA A 20 -21.49 -1.25 -12.31
C ALA A 20 -21.38 0.08 -11.55
N SER A 21 -20.29 0.33 -10.82
CA SER A 21 -20.11 1.50 -9.97
C SER A 21 -19.95 2.80 -10.76
N LYS A 22 -20.16 3.93 -10.07
CA LYS A 22 -19.86 5.24 -10.61
C LYS A 22 -18.36 5.38 -10.93
N THR A 23 -17.50 4.89 -10.05
CA THR A 23 -16.04 4.89 -10.22
C THR A 23 -15.61 4.22 -11.52
N ALA A 24 -16.15 3.04 -11.81
CA ALA A 24 -15.82 2.31 -13.04
C ALA A 24 -16.28 3.05 -14.30
N ARG A 25 -17.43 3.72 -14.24
CA ARG A 25 -17.92 4.55 -15.34
C ARG A 25 -17.07 5.79 -15.58
N GLU A 26 -16.51 6.38 -14.51
CA GLU A 26 -15.61 7.53 -14.62
C GLU A 26 -14.22 7.13 -15.12
N GLU A 27 -13.74 5.94 -14.74
CA GLU A 27 -12.44 5.42 -15.22
C GLU A 27 -12.49 4.94 -16.67
N PHE A 28 -13.61 4.37 -17.08
CA PHE A 28 -13.82 3.77 -18.41
C PHE A 28 -15.21 4.14 -18.96
N PRO A 29 -15.40 5.40 -19.39
CA PRO A 29 -16.71 5.88 -19.83
C PRO A 29 -17.23 5.13 -21.05
N ASP A 30 -16.35 4.75 -21.98
CA ASP A 30 -16.68 4.16 -23.27
C ASP A 30 -16.73 2.62 -23.27
N GLU A 31 -16.36 1.99 -22.13
CA GLU A 31 -16.29 0.54 -22.03
C GLU A 31 -17.55 -0.04 -21.36
N ASP A 32 -17.89 -1.28 -21.72
CA ASP A 32 -19.00 -1.99 -21.09
C ASP A 32 -18.64 -2.56 -19.70
N VAL A 33 -19.65 -3.09 -19.02
CA VAL A 33 -19.48 -3.65 -17.66
C VAL A 33 -18.54 -4.87 -17.64
N THR A 34 -18.49 -5.64 -18.73
CA THR A 34 -17.64 -6.84 -18.84
C THR A 34 -16.18 -6.45 -18.91
N VAL A 35 -15.86 -5.48 -19.78
CA VAL A 35 -14.50 -4.94 -19.94
C VAL A 35 -14.04 -4.29 -18.64
N ARG A 36 -14.87 -3.45 -18.01
CA ARG A 36 -14.57 -2.83 -16.72
C ARG A 36 -14.27 -3.87 -15.64
N GLY A 37 -15.05 -4.96 -15.59
CA GLY A 37 -14.84 -6.07 -14.67
C GLY A 37 -13.52 -6.80 -14.92
N ALA A 38 -13.22 -7.12 -16.17
CA ALA A 38 -11.99 -7.80 -16.58
C ALA A 38 -10.74 -6.97 -16.25
N VAL A 39 -10.77 -5.66 -16.52
CA VAL A 39 -9.67 -4.75 -16.17
C VAL A 39 -9.45 -4.70 -14.67
N SER A 40 -10.54 -4.64 -13.88
CA SER A 40 -10.43 -4.65 -12.41
C SER A 40 -9.77 -5.94 -11.89
N ILE A 41 -10.16 -7.09 -12.41
CA ILE A 41 -9.56 -8.38 -12.06
C ILE A 41 -8.07 -8.39 -12.41
N GLY A 42 -7.70 -7.94 -13.61
CA GLY A 42 -6.30 -7.87 -14.03
C GLY A 42 -5.45 -6.92 -13.16
N ARG A 43 -6.01 -5.77 -12.75
CA ARG A 43 -5.33 -4.81 -11.87
C ARG A 43 -5.08 -5.35 -10.47
N ARG A 44 -5.90 -6.28 -9.97
CA ARG A 44 -5.67 -6.95 -8.68
C ARG A 44 -4.39 -7.77 -8.65
N LEU A 45 -3.94 -8.26 -9.82
CA LEU A 45 -2.64 -8.91 -9.93
C LEU A 45 -1.48 -7.94 -9.66
N MET A 46 -1.66 -6.69 -10.08
CA MET A 46 -0.63 -5.65 -9.92
C MET A 46 -0.63 -5.08 -8.50
N ASP A 47 -1.79 -4.69 -8.00
CA ASP A 47 -1.98 -4.17 -6.65
C ASP A 47 -3.43 -4.44 -6.18
N PRO A 48 -3.67 -5.52 -5.42
CA PRO A 48 -5.01 -5.86 -4.95
C PRO A 48 -5.59 -4.80 -4.03
N LEU A 49 -4.79 -4.17 -3.18
CA LEU A 49 -5.26 -3.16 -2.25
C LEU A 49 -5.76 -1.91 -2.98
N ALA A 50 -4.98 -1.39 -3.93
CA ALA A 50 -5.33 -0.21 -4.72
C ALA A 50 -6.64 -0.40 -5.53
N GLU A 51 -6.95 -1.63 -5.93
CA GLU A 51 -8.17 -1.92 -6.67
C GLU A 51 -9.36 -2.23 -5.76
N LEU A 52 -9.16 -3.01 -4.69
CA LEU A 52 -10.25 -3.41 -3.78
C LEU A 52 -10.81 -2.24 -2.97
N VAL A 53 -10.02 -1.22 -2.64
CA VAL A 53 -10.51 -0.02 -1.94
C VAL A 53 -11.55 0.79 -2.72
N LYS A 54 -11.73 0.51 -4.01
CA LYS A 54 -12.76 1.12 -4.86
C LYS A 54 -14.14 0.51 -4.63
N ILE A 55 -14.23 -0.60 -3.93
CA ILE A 55 -15.46 -1.34 -3.63
C ILE A 55 -15.81 -1.11 -2.17
N ASP A 56 -17.08 -0.82 -1.88
CA ASP A 56 -17.54 -0.77 -0.49
C ASP A 56 -17.33 -2.15 0.16
N PRO A 57 -16.56 -2.25 1.26
CA PRO A 57 -16.27 -3.51 1.92
C PRO A 57 -17.54 -4.30 2.30
N LYS A 58 -18.64 -3.64 2.60
CA LYS A 58 -19.93 -4.30 2.88
C LYS A 58 -20.53 -5.02 1.68
N SER A 59 -20.14 -4.64 0.47
CA SER A 59 -20.59 -5.29 -0.77
C SER A 59 -19.84 -6.59 -1.06
N ILE A 60 -18.82 -6.90 -0.26
CA ILE A 60 -18.07 -8.14 -0.29
C ILE A 60 -18.51 -9.00 0.90
N GLY A 61 -18.50 -10.32 0.76
CA GLY A 61 -18.78 -11.22 1.90
C GLY A 61 -17.67 -11.13 2.95
N VAL A 62 -17.94 -10.43 4.06
CA VAL A 62 -16.99 -10.25 5.17
C VAL A 62 -17.25 -11.18 6.34
N GLY A 63 -18.38 -11.88 6.32
CA GLY A 63 -18.74 -12.86 7.36
C GLY A 63 -20.14 -13.43 7.16
N GLN A 64 -20.35 -14.65 7.62
CA GLN A 64 -21.64 -15.36 7.51
C GLN A 64 -22.80 -14.57 8.10
N TYR A 65 -22.57 -13.91 9.23
CA TYR A 65 -23.59 -13.17 9.98
C TYR A 65 -23.50 -11.65 9.79
N GLN A 66 -22.92 -11.19 8.69
CA GLN A 66 -22.75 -9.74 8.45
C GLN A 66 -24.09 -8.96 8.43
N HIS A 67 -25.18 -9.62 8.09
CA HIS A 67 -26.51 -9.00 8.06
C HIS A 67 -27.22 -8.94 9.43
N ASP A 68 -26.75 -9.73 10.40
CA ASP A 68 -27.35 -9.86 11.73
C ASP A 68 -26.75 -8.86 12.73
N VAL A 69 -25.69 -8.16 12.36
CA VAL A 69 -25.02 -7.15 13.19
C VAL A 69 -25.48 -5.74 12.85
N ASP A 70 -25.21 -4.78 13.76
CA ASP A 70 -25.45 -3.36 13.49
C ASP A 70 -24.65 -2.88 12.27
N GLN A 71 -25.36 -2.49 11.23
CA GLN A 71 -24.78 -2.14 9.93
C GLN A 71 -23.91 -0.86 9.99
N SER A 72 -24.20 0.07 10.87
CA SER A 72 -23.42 1.30 11.05
C SER A 72 -22.09 1.00 11.74
N LYS A 73 -22.13 0.16 12.78
CA LYS A 73 -20.92 -0.29 13.48
C LYS A 73 -20.05 -1.16 12.58
N LEU A 74 -20.66 -2.08 11.81
CA LEU A 74 -19.94 -2.90 10.84
C LEU A 74 -19.20 -2.02 9.82
N LYS A 75 -19.91 -1.06 9.21
CA LYS A 75 -19.29 -0.14 8.25
C LYS A 75 -18.11 0.59 8.86
N LYS A 76 -18.29 1.20 10.05
CA LYS A 76 -17.21 1.91 10.74
C LYS A 76 -15.99 1.02 11.01
N SER A 77 -16.22 -0.20 11.45
CA SER A 77 -15.15 -1.17 11.73
C SER A 77 -14.40 -1.55 10.46
N LEU A 78 -15.11 -1.79 9.36
CA LEU A 78 -14.51 -2.10 8.06
C LEU A 78 -13.71 -0.92 7.50
N ASP A 79 -14.24 0.30 7.57
CA ASP A 79 -13.55 1.50 7.12
C ASP A 79 -12.23 1.70 7.91
N LEU A 80 -12.25 1.53 9.23
CA LEU A 80 -11.05 1.59 10.08
C LEU A 80 -10.03 0.49 9.74
N THR A 81 -10.51 -0.71 9.42
CA THR A 81 -9.62 -1.82 9.02
C THR A 81 -8.93 -1.51 7.68
N VAL A 82 -9.69 -1.01 6.70
CA VAL A 82 -9.13 -0.61 5.39
C VAL A 82 -8.11 0.52 5.58
N GLU A 83 -8.44 1.55 6.37
CA GLU A 83 -7.52 2.64 6.68
C GLU A 83 -6.22 2.11 7.32
N SER A 84 -6.33 1.23 8.31
CA SER A 84 -5.17 0.61 8.96
C SER A 84 -4.31 -0.16 7.96
N CYS A 85 -4.92 -0.98 7.09
CA CYS A 85 -4.19 -1.73 6.07
C CYS A 85 -3.48 -0.81 5.07
N VAL A 86 -4.17 0.23 4.57
CA VAL A 86 -3.58 1.19 3.62
C VAL A 86 -2.39 1.91 4.23
N ASN A 87 -2.52 2.37 5.47
CA ASN A 87 -1.44 3.09 6.14
C ASN A 87 -0.25 2.17 6.50
N SER A 88 -0.49 0.90 6.85
CA SER A 88 0.59 -0.06 7.12
C SER A 88 1.41 -0.41 5.88
N VAL A 89 0.75 -0.54 4.73
CA VAL A 89 1.42 -0.79 3.43
C VAL A 89 2.15 0.46 2.94
N GLY A 90 1.54 1.63 3.15
CA GLY A 90 1.97 2.89 2.54
C GLY A 90 1.51 3.02 1.07
N VAL A 91 1.51 4.24 0.58
CA VAL A 91 0.90 4.59 -0.72
C VAL A 91 1.87 5.38 -1.56
N ASP A 92 2.12 4.95 -2.81
CA ASP A 92 2.90 5.76 -3.76
C ASP A 92 2.10 6.98 -4.23
N LEU A 93 2.63 8.16 -3.95
CA LEU A 93 1.97 9.44 -4.20
C LEU A 93 1.73 9.72 -5.70
N ASN A 94 2.58 9.15 -6.56
CA ASN A 94 2.54 9.40 -7.99
C ASN A 94 1.61 8.45 -8.75
N THR A 95 1.37 7.25 -8.21
CA THR A 95 0.55 6.23 -8.90
C THR A 95 -0.82 6.04 -8.28
N ALA A 96 -0.99 6.39 -7.00
CA ALA A 96 -2.22 6.16 -6.26
C ALA A 96 -3.45 6.84 -6.88
N SER A 97 -4.57 6.13 -6.85
CA SER A 97 -5.88 6.68 -7.20
C SER A 97 -6.41 7.61 -6.10
N GLN A 98 -7.36 8.47 -6.46
CA GLN A 98 -8.06 9.29 -5.46
C GLN A 98 -8.69 8.42 -4.36
N HIS A 99 -9.26 7.26 -4.71
CA HIS A 99 -9.90 6.36 -3.77
C HIS A 99 -8.90 5.82 -2.74
N LEU A 100 -7.72 5.37 -3.20
CA LEU A 100 -6.68 4.88 -2.30
C LEU A 100 -6.17 5.98 -1.38
N LEU A 101 -5.92 7.18 -1.91
CA LEU A 101 -5.48 8.34 -1.13
C LEU A 101 -6.49 8.77 -0.06
N THR A 102 -7.79 8.52 -0.26
CA THR A 102 -8.83 8.87 0.72
C THR A 102 -8.67 8.11 2.05
N TYR A 103 -8.07 6.91 2.01
CA TYR A 103 -7.80 6.09 3.18
C TYR A 103 -6.46 6.38 3.85
N VAL A 104 -5.66 7.29 3.29
CA VAL A 104 -4.43 7.74 3.97
C VAL A 104 -4.80 8.68 5.11
N SER A 105 -4.26 8.39 6.29
CA SER A 105 -4.51 9.17 7.50
C SER A 105 -4.25 10.67 7.28
N GLY A 106 -5.17 11.51 7.70
CA GLY A 106 -5.10 12.96 7.50
C GLY A 106 -5.52 13.47 6.12
N LEU A 107 -5.84 12.59 5.15
CA LEU A 107 -6.25 13.03 3.81
C LEU A 107 -7.76 12.90 3.67
N GLY A 108 -8.64 12.70 3.61
CA GLY A 108 -10.05 12.60 3.24
C GLY A 108 -10.29 12.89 1.74
N PRO A 109 -11.53 12.74 1.28
CA PRO A 109 -11.86 12.78 -0.16
C PRO A 109 -11.45 14.08 -0.87
N THR A 110 -11.56 15.23 -0.19
CA THR A 110 -11.23 16.52 -0.77
C THR A 110 -9.72 16.68 -1.00
N LEU A 111 -8.89 16.33 -0.02
CA LEU A 111 -7.43 16.41 -0.15
C LEU A 111 -6.91 15.37 -1.13
N ALA A 112 -7.45 14.17 -1.13
CA ALA A 112 -7.13 13.12 -2.11
C ALA A 112 -7.38 13.61 -3.55
N LYS A 113 -8.53 14.24 -3.79
CA LYS A 113 -8.85 14.87 -5.09
C LYS A 113 -7.84 15.95 -5.44
N ASN A 114 -7.55 16.87 -4.53
CA ASN A 114 -6.62 17.99 -4.77
C ASN A 114 -5.20 17.48 -5.09
N ILE A 115 -4.74 16.41 -4.44
CA ILE A 115 -3.45 15.77 -4.74
C ILE A 115 -3.42 15.26 -6.19
N VAL A 116 -4.46 14.55 -6.61
CA VAL A 116 -4.55 14.01 -7.98
C VAL A 116 -4.61 15.13 -9.02
N GLU A 117 -5.38 16.19 -8.75
CA GLU A 117 -5.48 17.36 -9.63
C GLU A 117 -4.15 18.10 -9.71
N TYR A 118 -3.48 18.32 -8.57
CA TYR A 118 -2.16 18.93 -8.52
C TYR A 118 -1.14 18.14 -9.34
N ARG A 119 -1.13 16.82 -9.19
CA ARG A 119 -0.25 15.92 -9.96
C ARG A 119 -0.51 16.01 -11.48
N ARG A 120 -1.79 16.09 -11.88
CA ARG A 120 -2.14 16.26 -13.31
C ARG A 120 -1.67 17.60 -13.88
N ALA A 121 -1.76 18.65 -13.09
CA ALA A 121 -1.41 20.01 -13.55
C ALA A 121 0.10 20.29 -13.51
N ASN A 122 0.85 19.73 -12.54
CA ASN A 122 2.24 20.08 -12.27
C ASN A 122 3.24 18.94 -12.53
N GLY A 123 2.76 17.77 -12.92
CA GLY A 123 3.58 16.56 -13.05
C GLY A 123 3.76 15.79 -11.73
N ALA A 124 4.60 14.75 -11.79
CA ALA A 124 4.86 13.89 -10.65
C ALA A 124 5.56 14.63 -9.51
N PHE A 125 5.21 14.25 -8.28
CA PHE A 125 5.91 14.73 -7.09
C PHE A 125 7.34 14.17 -7.06
N THR A 126 8.30 15.01 -6.74
CA THR A 126 9.72 14.66 -6.60
C THR A 126 10.20 14.72 -5.16
N SER A 127 9.39 15.25 -4.24
CA SER A 127 9.62 15.26 -2.80
C SER A 127 8.32 15.38 -2.01
N ARG A 128 8.30 14.84 -0.79
CA ARG A 128 7.15 14.99 0.14
C ARG A 128 6.85 16.44 0.47
N ALA A 129 7.87 17.30 0.52
CA ALA A 129 7.68 18.74 0.79
C ALA A 129 6.76 19.43 -0.23
N GLN A 130 6.66 18.92 -1.47
CA GLN A 130 5.76 19.47 -2.48
C GLN A 130 4.29 19.29 -2.12
N LEU A 131 3.92 18.38 -1.21
CA LEU A 131 2.56 18.26 -0.70
C LEU A 131 2.04 19.57 -0.09
N MET A 132 2.92 20.36 0.52
CA MET A 132 2.56 21.66 1.06
C MET A 132 2.10 22.68 0.00
N LYS A 133 2.32 22.39 -1.30
CA LYS A 133 1.83 23.21 -2.41
C LYS A 133 0.43 22.78 -2.90
N VAL A 134 -0.07 21.66 -2.41
CA VAL A 134 -1.40 21.17 -2.77
C VAL A 134 -2.45 22.05 -2.09
N PRO A 135 -3.47 22.56 -2.83
CA PRO A 135 -4.50 23.38 -2.26
C PRO A 135 -5.21 22.72 -1.06
N ARG A 136 -5.39 23.47 0.01
CA ARG A 136 -6.00 23.04 1.28
C ARG A 136 -5.22 21.99 2.09
N LEU A 137 -4.07 21.52 1.64
CA LEU A 137 -3.22 20.64 2.42
C LEU A 137 -2.33 21.50 3.31
N GLY A 138 -2.80 21.76 4.54
CA GLY A 138 -2.07 22.52 5.53
C GLY A 138 -1.07 21.67 6.33
N ALA A 139 -0.33 22.35 7.23
CA ALA A 139 0.70 21.70 8.03
C ALA A 139 0.18 20.50 8.85
N SER A 140 -1.01 20.61 9.44
CA SER A 140 -1.60 19.51 10.23
C SER A 140 -1.88 18.27 9.36
N ALA A 141 -2.46 18.43 8.18
CA ALA A 141 -2.70 17.33 7.26
C ALA A 141 -1.39 16.72 6.76
N PHE A 142 -0.39 17.56 6.47
CA PHE A 142 0.95 17.09 6.10
C PHE A 142 1.57 16.22 7.19
N GLN A 143 1.53 16.68 8.44
CA GLN A 143 2.04 15.91 9.58
C GLN A 143 1.37 14.54 9.73
N GLN A 144 0.08 14.44 9.45
CA GLN A 144 -0.64 13.19 9.58
C GLN A 144 -0.39 12.23 8.42
N CYS A 145 -0.22 12.73 7.19
CA CYS A 145 -0.16 11.87 6.00
C CYS A 145 1.26 11.56 5.51
N ALA A 146 2.25 12.41 5.81
CA ALA A 146 3.56 12.35 5.15
C ALA A 146 4.30 11.03 5.36
N GLY A 147 4.17 10.38 6.53
CA GLY A 147 4.79 9.09 6.81
C GLY A 147 4.23 7.92 6.00
N PHE A 148 3.00 8.05 5.50
CA PHE A 148 2.31 7.00 4.75
C PHE A 148 2.41 7.18 3.23
N LEU A 149 2.84 8.35 2.77
CA LEU A 149 2.99 8.67 1.36
C LEU A 149 4.44 8.48 0.93
N ARG A 150 4.67 7.72 -0.11
CA ARG A 150 5.99 7.38 -0.64
C ARG A 150 6.16 7.95 -2.05
N ILE A 151 7.40 8.23 -2.43
CA ILE A 151 7.74 8.72 -3.75
C ILE A 151 8.88 7.86 -4.29
N SER A 152 8.54 6.95 -5.18
CA SER A 152 9.54 6.11 -5.85
C SER A 152 10.47 6.98 -6.71
N GLY A 153 11.77 6.78 -6.58
CA GLY A 153 12.76 7.55 -7.32
C GLY A 153 12.94 9.01 -6.87
N ALA A 154 12.50 9.37 -5.65
CA ALA A 154 12.72 10.70 -5.09
C ALA A 154 14.20 11.03 -4.92
N LYS A 155 14.55 12.33 -4.95
CA LYS A 155 15.92 12.82 -4.73
C LYS A 155 16.42 12.48 -3.33
N ASN A 156 15.56 12.61 -2.31
CA ASN A 156 15.85 12.15 -0.95
C ASN A 156 15.35 10.71 -0.82
N PRO A 157 16.23 9.73 -0.57
CA PRO A 157 15.84 8.33 -0.39
C PRO A 157 14.79 8.12 0.71
N LEU A 158 14.77 8.98 1.72
CA LEU A 158 13.80 8.92 2.82
C LEU A 158 12.36 9.20 2.37
N ASP A 159 12.16 9.92 1.27
CA ASP A 159 10.83 10.13 0.70
C ASP A 159 10.20 8.84 0.14
N ASN A 160 10.99 7.79 -0.06
CA ASN A 160 10.51 6.45 -0.41
C ASN A 160 10.54 5.47 0.78
N SER A 161 10.37 5.96 1.97
CA SER A 161 10.41 5.15 3.20
C SER A 161 9.22 5.48 4.12
N ALA A 162 9.00 4.71 5.19
CA ALA A 162 8.03 5.05 6.23
C ALA A 162 8.59 6.04 7.27
N VAL A 163 9.85 6.44 7.16
CA VAL A 163 10.43 7.46 8.04
C VAL A 163 9.68 8.79 7.86
N HIS A 164 9.18 9.32 8.97
CA HIS A 164 8.46 10.59 8.94
C HIS A 164 9.42 11.77 8.68
N PRO A 165 9.03 12.81 7.92
CA PRO A 165 9.91 13.94 7.61
C PRO A 165 10.52 14.66 8.81
N GLU A 166 9.84 14.67 9.96
CA GLU A 166 10.38 15.20 11.22
C GLU A 166 11.65 14.48 11.68
N SER A 167 11.78 13.20 11.35
CA SER A 167 12.90 12.36 11.71
C SER A 167 14.05 12.40 10.71
N TYR A 168 13.91 13.09 9.57
CA TYR A 168 14.96 13.15 8.54
C TYR A 168 16.27 13.69 9.09
N LYS A 169 16.20 14.77 9.86
CA LYS A 169 17.38 15.39 10.48
C LYS A 169 18.17 14.41 11.35
N ILE A 170 17.50 13.51 12.05
CA ILE A 170 18.15 12.50 12.89
C ILE A 170 18.90 11.51 12.00
N VAL A 171 18.27 11.03 10.93
CA VAL A 171 18.90 10.10 9.99
C VAL A 171 20.08 10.76 9.27
N GLU A 172 19.94 12.02 8.87
CA GLU A 172 21.03 12.81 8.28
C GLU A 172 22.19 13.00 9.26
N THR A 173 21.89 13.24 10.54
CA THR A 173 22.92 13.33 11.59
C THR A 173 23.63 11.99 11.79
N MET A 174 22.88 10.87 11.83
CA MET A 174 23.47 9.53 11.88
C MET A 174 24.42 9.27 10.70
N ALA A 175 24.01 9.63 9.50
CA ALA A 175 24.82 9.47 8.30
C ALA A 175 26.08 10.35 8.36
N HIS A 176 25.93 11.62 8.76
CA HIS A 176 27.05 12.55 8.90
C HIS A 176 28.08 12.08 9.92
N ASP A 177 27.65 11.66 11.12
CA ASP A 177 28.52 11.19 12.20
C ASP A 177 29.31 9.93 11.80
N ASN A 178 28.70 9.09 10.96
CA ASN A 178 29.35 7.90 10.41
C ASN A 178 30.07 8.16 9.08
N LYS A 179 30.23 9.43 8.66
CA LYS A 179 30.92 9.86 7.43
C LYS A 179 30.40 9.18 6.17
N CYS A 180 29.09 8.97 6.09
CA CYS A 180 28.41 8.36 4.97
C CYS A 180 27.21 9.19 4.51
N THR A 181 26.66 8.86 3.37
CA THR A 181 25.38 9.41 2.89
C THR A 181 24.20 8.60 3.43
N VAL A 182 23.00 9.19 3.43
CA VAL A 182 21.76 8.45 3.76
C VAL A 182 21.58 7.23 2.86
N ALA A 183 21.91 7.35 1.56
CA ALA A 183 21.81 6.23 0.62
C ALA A 183 22.78 5.09 0.99
N GLN A 184 24.01 5.42 1.41
CA GLN A 184 24.97 4.42 1.90
C GLN A 184 24.52 3.80 3.21
N LEU A 185 23.95 4.59 4.12
CA LEU A 185 23.39 4.07 5.37
C LEU A 185 22.25 3.06 5.12
N ILE A 186 21.42 3.31 4.10
CA ILE A 186 20.37 2.39 3.65
C ILE A 186 20.97 1.12 3.04
N ALA A 187 22.02 1.24 2.23
CA ALA A 187 22.59 0.11 1.49
C ALA A 187 23.45 -0.82 2.36
N ASP A 188 24.15 -0.28 3.37
CA ASP A 188 25.15 -1.02 4.15
C ASP A 188 24.63 -1.41 5.54
N ALA A 189 24.40 -2.72 5.71
CA ALA A 189 23.97 -3.29 6.99
C ALA A 189 25.04 -3.17 8.08
N SER A 190 26.33 -3.17 7.75
CA SER A 190 27.42 -3.07 8.70
C SER A 190 27.46 -1.68 9.32
N LEU A 191 27.29 -0.64 8.50
CA LEU A 191 27.17 0.74 8.97
C LEU A 191 25.97 0.89 9.92
N ARG A 192 24.80 0.39 9.56
CA ARG A 192 23.62 0.46 10.42
C ARG A 192 23.84 -0.20 11.78
N LYS A 193 24.47 -1.39 11.81
CA LYS A 193 24.74 -2.14 13.05
C LYS A 193 25.78 -1.46 13.93
N SER A 194 26.66 -0.62 13.39
CA SER A 194 27.68 0.10 14.15
C SER A 194 27.14 1.34 14.88
N ILE A 195 25.92 1.77 14.58
CA ILE A 195 25.34 2.99 15.15
C ILE A 195 24.87 2.74 16.59
N ASP A 196 25.43 3.50 17.53
CA ASP A 196 24.90 3.56 18.89
C ASP A 196 23.69 4.50 18.96
N LEU A 197 22.49 3.93 18.95
CA LEU A 197 21.22 4.66 18.93
C LEU A 197 21.03 5.53 20.17
N LYS A 198 21.64 5.19 21.30
CA LYS A 198 21.50 5.96 22.56
C LYS A 198 21.99 7.39 22.41
N ARG A 199 22.93 7.64 21.50
CA ARG A 199 23.47 8.98 21.21
C ARG A 199 22.48 9.92 20.56
N TYR A 200 21.43 9.39 19.93
CA TYR A 200 20.42 10.13 19.16
C TYR A 200 19.09 10.24 19.88
N VAL A 201 19.00 9.76 21.12
CA VAL A 201 17.81 9.96 21.95
C VAL A 201 17.70 11.44 22.31
N THR A 202 16.52 12.01 22.07
CA THR A 202 16.18 13.39 22.42
C THR A 202 14.87 13.41 23.22
N GLU A 203 14.46 14.57 23.73
CA GLU A 203 13.17 14.72 24.42
C GLU A 203 11.98 14.35 23.54
N SER A 204 12.09 14.56 22.21
CA SER A 204 11.04 14.29 21.23
C SER A 204 11.16 12.93 20.54
N VAL A 205 12.33 12.27 20.58
CA VAL A 205 12.58 11.01 19.88
C VAL A 205 13.22 10.01 20.84
N GLY A 206 12.41 9.02 21.22
CA GLY A 206 12.84 7.95 22.12
C GLY A 206 13.44 6.75 21.38
N MET A 207 13.98 5.79 22.17
CA MET A 207 14.53 4.53 21.64
C MET A 207 13.57 3.75 20.74
N PRO A 208 12.25 3.64 21.03
CA PRO A 208 11.33 2.95 20.16
C PRO A 208 11.32 3.54 18.74
N THR A 209 11.19 4.86 18.63
CA THR A 209 11.22 5.57 17.34
C THR A 209 12.53 5.35 16.58
N LEU A 210 13.67 5.41 17.27
CA LEU A 210 14.98 5.16 16.65
C LEU A 210 15.09 3.72 16.13
N THR A 211 14.56 2.76 16.90
CA THR A 211 14.54 1.35 16.49
C THR A 211 13.68 1.14 15.25
N ASP A 212 12.52 1.80 15.17
CA ASP A 212 11.64 1.71 13.99
C ASP A 212 12.26 2.40 12.77
N ILE A 213 12.92 3.55 12.95
CA ILE A 213 13.71 4.19 11.89
C ILE A 213 14.78 3.22 11.36
N MET A 214 15.51 2.53 12.22
CA MET A 214 16.55 1.58 11.79
C MET A 214 15.99 0.39 11.03
N LYS A 215 14.84 -0.16 11.47
CA LYS A 215 14.13 -1.22 10.72
C LYS A 215 13.71 -0.76 9.34
N GLU A 216 13.19 0.47 9.24
CA GLU A 216 12.78 1.05 7.97
C GLU A 216 13.98 1.31 7.05
N LEU A 217 15.10 1.77 7.58
CA LEU A 217 16.33 1.94 6.79
C LEU A 217 16.93 0.61 6.30
N GLU A 218 16.63 -0.50 6.97
CA GLU A 218 17.04 -1.83 6.51
C GLU A 218 16.32 -2.23 5.21
N LYS A 219 15.04 -1.91 5.11
CA LYS A 219 14.18 -2.26 3.96
C LYS A 219 13.24 -1.09 3.63
N PRO A 220 13.77 0.03 3.12
CA PRO A 220 12.95 1.19 2.88
C PRO A 220 11.89 0.90 1.83
N GLY A 221 10.69 1.39 2.07
CA GLY A 221 9.56 1.22 1.15
C GLY A 221 9.11 -0.24 0.96
N ARG A 222 9.55 -1.18 1.79
CA ARG A 222 9.11 -2.56 1.70
C ARG A 222 7.61 -2.63 1.95
N ASP A 223 6.91 -3.22 1.01
CA ASP A 223 5.55 -3.66 1.20
C ASP A 223 5.54 -4.79 2.25
N PRO A 224 4.83 -4.64 3.38
CA PRO A 224 4.76 -5.69 4.40
C PRO A 224 3.94 -6.89 3.97
N ARG A 225 3.22 -6.79 2.85
CA ARG A 225 2.47 -7.92 2.30
C ARG A 225 3.46 -9.02 1.89
N GLU A 226 3.12 -10.25 2.20
CA GLU A 226 3.89 -11.42 1.78
C GLU A 226 3.96 -11.48 0.25
N GLN A 227 5.05 -12.01 -0.27
CA GLN A 227 5.12 -12.31 -1.71
C GLN A 227 4.02 -13.32 -2.03
N ILE A 228 3.38 -13.16 -3.18
CA ILE A 228 2.40 -14.14 -3.66
C ILE A 228 3.13 -15.46 -3.79
N GLU A 229 2.81 -16.43 -2.93
CA GLU A 229 3.22 -17.80 -3.15
C GLU A 229 2.42 -18.33 -4.34
N GLU A 230 3.14 -18.76 -5.37
CA GLU A 230 2.50 -19.41 -6.51
C GLU A 230 1.86 -20.71 -6.03
N PHE A 231 0.53 -20.73 -6.01
CA PHE A 231 -0.21 -21.94 -5.67
C PHE A 231 -0.36 -22.78 -6.93
N GLU A 232 0.30 -23.93 -6.95
CA GLU A 232 0.13 -24.92 -8.02
C GLU A 232 -0.66 -26.12 -7.50
N PHE A 233 -1.70 -26.49 -8.24
CA PHE A 233 -2.36 -27.77 -8.00
C PHE A 233 -1.41 -28.92 -8.29
N ALA A 234 -1.54 -30.04 -7.56
CA ALA A 234 -0.73 -31.21 -7.81
C ALA A 234 -0.90 -31.70 -9.26
N ALA A 235 0.22 -31.82 -9.97
CA ALA A 235 0.21 -32.27 -11.36
C ALA A 235 -0.35 -33.72 -11.46
N GLY A 236 -1.23 -33.92 -12.43
CA GLY A 236 -1.81 -35.26 -12.69
C GLY A 236 -3.05 -35.59 -11.85
N ILE A 237 -3.61 -34.62 -11.12
CA ILE A 237 -4.88 -34.78 -10.41
C ILE A 237 -5.90 -33.89 -11.10
N GLU A 238 -6.72 -34.46 -11.97
CA GLU A 238 -7.74 -33.75 -12.74
C GLU A 238 -9.17 -34.18 -12.36
N SER A 239 -9.32 -35.33 -11.74
CA SER A 239 -10.62 -35.88 -11.36
C SER A 239 -10.57 -36.58 -9.99
N ILE A 240 -11.76 -36.84 -9.41
CA ILE A 240 -11.89 -37.57 -8.15
C ILE A 240 -11.29 -38.96 -8.25
N ASN A 241 -11.26 -39.56 -9.46
CA ASN A 241 -10.72 -40.92 -9.68
C ASN A 241 -9.19 -40.98 -9.56
N ASP A 242 -8.53 -39.82 -9.63
CA ASP A 242 -7.06 -39.73 -9.51
C ASP A 242 -6.62 -39.66 -8.04
N LEU A 243 -7.59 -39.61 -7.10
CA LEU A 243 -7.31 -39.56 -5.68
C LEU A 243 -7.08 -40.92 -5.08
N SER A 244 -6.10 -41.04 -4.21
CA SER A 244 -5.81 -42.27 -3.44
C SER A 244 -5.88 -41.97 -1.93
N VAL A 245 -6.27 -42.98 -1.15
CA VAL A 245 -6.34 -42.86 0.32
C VAL A 245 -4.96 -42.54 0.89
N GLY A 246 -4.86 -41.50 1.68
CA GLY A 246 -3.60 -41.03 2.28
C GLY A 246 -2.81 -40.02 1.42
N MET A 247 -3.33 -39.61 0.27
CA MET A 247 -2.74 -38.56 -0.56
C MET A 247 -2.82 -37.20 0.13
N VAL A 248 -1.70 -36.50 0.18
CA VAL A 248 -1.63 -35.12 0.70
C VAL A 248 -1.51 -34.16 -0.49
N LEU A 249 -2.45 -33.28 -0.63
CA LEU A 249 -2.54 -32.36 -1.76
C LEU A 249 -2.54 -30.89 -1.27
N PRO A 250 -1.92 -29.98 -2.01
CA PRO A 250 -2.04 -28.57 -1.73
C PRO A 250 -3.49 -28.13 -1.97
N GLY A 251 -4.02 -27.30 -1.07
CA GLY A 251 -5.37 -26.78 -1.14
C GLY A 251 -5.48 -25.38 -0.53
N ILE A 252 -6.48 -24.61 -0.96
CA ILE A 252 -6.82 -23.32 -0.37
C ILE A 252 -7.91 -23.55 0.68
N VAL A 253 -7.69 -23.06 1.90
CA VAL A 253 -8.66 -23.10 3.01
C VAL A 253 -9.42 -21.77 3.11
#